data_da1ffdabc1795afbbef8e748f0418157
#
_entry.id   da1ffdabc1795afbbef8e748f0418157
#
_cell.length_a   1.000
_cell.length_b   1.000
_cell.length_c   1.000
_cell.angle_alpha   90.00
_cell.angle_beta   90.00
_cell.angle_gamma   90.00
#
_symmetry.space_group_name_H-M   'P 1'
#
loop_
_entity.id
_entity.type
_entity.pdbx_description
1 polymer ?
#
loop_
_entity_poly.entity_id
_entity_poly.type
_entity_poly.pdbx_seq_one_letter_code
_entity_poly.pdbx_strand_id
1 'polypeptide(L)'
;KILISIGVIIFTAFALVQSITAYYVQDRFDISLDETAKTTALLLGTMAFMAIISQLTFVQKYKGNPLNLIKFSLPLFILSCLFIIFSPNFLFLYLGMALMGLGMGLASPGYTSAASLNADEDNQGAAVGLAMIAPGIGFALGPLISGFLYSISMNLPFIFILPLFILLAILIKRLEQLI
;
A
#
# COMPACT_ATOMS: atom_id res chain seq x y z
N LYS A 1 16.44 1.46 11.57
CA LYS A 1 15.76 0.13 11.56
C LYS A 1 14.24 0.27 11.52
N ILE A 2 13.61 1.02 12.45
CA ILE A 2 12.13 1.19 12.49
C ILE A 2 11.58 1.73 11.18
N LEU A 3 12.22 2.70 10.55
CA LEU A 3 11.77 3.27 9.29
C LEU A 3 11.76 2.22 8.16
N ILE A 4 12.78 1.35 8.08
CA ILE A 4 12.81 0.25 7.10
C ILE A 4 11.64 -0.72 7.35
N SER A 5 11.36 -1.07 8.62
CA SER A 5 10.20 -1.92 8.95
C SER A 5 8.87 -1.28 8.52
N ILE A 6 8.73 0.04 8.69
CA ILE A 6 7.58 0.81 8.19
C ILE A 6 7.43 0.64 6.68
N GLY A 7 8.52 0.84 5.92
CA GLY A 7 8.51 0.65 4.47
C GLY A 7 8.18 -0.79 4.06
N VAL A 8 8.80 -1.79 4.70
CA VAL A 8 8.53 -3.20 4.40
C VAL A 8 7.03 -3.50 4.57
N ILE A 9 6.39 -3.04 5.65
CA ILE A 9 4.95 -3.25 5.86
C ILE A 9 4.12 -2.59 4.76
N ILE A 10 4.39 -1.33 4.42
CA ILE A 10 3.66 -0.58 3.39
C ILE A 10 3.74 -1.31 2.04
N PHE A 11 4.96 -1.62 1.59
CA PHE A 11 5.17 -2.21 0.28
C PHE A 11 4.74 -3.67 0.21
N THR A 12 4.85 -4.44 1.32
CA THR A 12 4.30 -5.81 1.39
C THR A 12 2.77 -5.79 1.27
N ALA A 13 2.08 -4.92 2.03
CA ALA A 13 0.63 -4.80 1.96
C ALA A 13 0.16 -4.39 0.55
N PHE A 14 0.84 -3.45 -0.08
CA PHE A 14 0.53 -3.02 -1.44
C PHE A 14 0.75 -4.13 -2.47
N ALA A 15 1.91 -4.79 -2.45
CA ALA A 15 2.25 -5.87 -3.37
C ALA A 15 1.32 -7.08 -3.20
N LEU A 16 0.90 -7.35 -1.97
CA LEU A 16 -0.05 -8.41 -1.63
C LEU A 16 -1.41 -8.16 -2.32
N VAL A 17 -1.97 -6.96 -2.22
CA VAL A 17 -3.22 -6.60 -2.90
C VAL A 17 -3.07 -6.70 -4.41
N GLN A 18 -2.00 -6.11 -4.95
CA GLN A 18 -1.76 -6.07 -6.39
C GLN A 18 -1.67 -7.47 -7.01
N SER A 19 -0.96 -8.40 -6.35
CA SER A 19 -0.68 -9.73 -6.91
C SER A 19 -1.89 -10.64 -6.99
N ILE A 20 -2.89 -10.48 -6.08
CA ILE A 20 -4.08 -11.34 -6.06
C ILE A 20 -5.30 -10.71 -6.74
N THR A 21 -5.22 -9.45 -7.18
CA THR A 21 -6.38 -8.73 -7.74
C THR A 21 -7.07 -9.50 -8.85
N ALA A 22 -6.32 -10.11 -9.78
CA ALA A 22 -6.88 -10.87 -10.89
C ALA A 22 -7.67 -12.09 -10.41
N TYR A 23 -7.05 -12.90 -9.54
CA TYR A 23 -7.71 -14.08 -8.96
C TYR A 23 -8.95 -13.69 -8.17
N TYR A 24 -8.84 -12.66 -7.34
CA TYR A 24 -9.97 -12.18 -6.53
C TYR A 24 -11.15 -11.72 -7.38
N VAL A 25 -10.89 -10.99 -8.47
CA VAL A 25 -11.94 -10.54 -9.41
C VAL A 25 -12.62 -11.74 -10.07
N GLN A 26 -11.84 -12.69 -10.56
CA GLN A 26 -12.33 -13.88 -11.21
C GLN A 26 -13.22 -14.72 -10.28
N ASP A 27 -12.71 -15.04 -9.11
CA ASP A 27 -13.41 -15.93 -8.16
C ASP A 27 -14.61 -15.23 -7.50
N ARG A 28 -14.52 -13.92 -7.27
CA ARG A 28 -15.58 -13.16 -6.59
C ARG A 28 -16.81 -12.95 -7.47
N PHE A 29 -16.62 -12.77 -8.78
CA PHE A 29 -17.68 -12.42 -9.71
C PHE A 29 -17.96 -13.49 -10.77
N ASP A 30 -17.24 -14.62 -10.72
CA ASP A 30 -17.38 -15.76 -11.64
C ASP A 30 -17.39 -15.33 -13.12
N ILE A 31 -16.42 -14.51 -13.50
CA ILE A 31 -16.30 -13.95 -14.85
C ILE A 31 -15.25 -14.70 -15.68
N SER A 32 -15.36 -14.57 -16.99
CA SER A 32 -14.42 -15.19 -17.95
C SER A 32 -12.99 -14.66 -17.81
N LEU A 33 -11.99 -15.40 -18.29
CA LEU A 33 -10.58 -14.96 -18.25
C LEU A 33 -10.37 -13.64 -19.01
N ASP A 34 -11.05 -13.43 -20.12
CA ASP A 34 -10.92 -12.20 -20.91
C ASP A 34 -11.51 -10.99 -20.17
N GLU A 35 -12.65 -11.16 -19.52
CA GLU A 35 -13.24 -10.12 -18.67
C GLU A 35 -12.41 -9.87 -17.43
N THR A 36 -11.82 -10.92 -16.83
CA THR A 36 -10.92 -10.80 -15.69
C THR A 36 -9.71 -9.95 -16.04
N ALA A 37 -9.08 -10.22 -17.20
CA ALA A 37 -7.91 -9.44 -17.62
C ALA A 37 -8.25 -7.96 -17.83
N LYS A 38 -9.36 -7.65 -18.50
CA LYS A 38 -9.84 -6.28 -18.73
C LYS A 38 -10.16 -5.57 -17.42
N THR A 39 -10.94 -6.23 -16.55
CA THR A 39 -11.34 -5.65 -15.26
C THR A 39 -10.14 -5.42 -14.35
N THR A 40 -9.22 -6.37 -14.28
CA THR A 40 -7.98 -6.23 -13.50
C THR A 40 -7.14 -5.07 -14.01
N ALA A 41 -6.96 -4.92 -15.32
CA ALA A 41 -6.23 -3.81 -15.89
C ALA A 41 -6.85 -2.45 -15.51
N LEU A 42 -8.18 -2.34 -15.56
CA LEU A 42 -8.89 -1.13 -15.17
C LEU A 42 -8.79 -0.86 -13.65
N LEU A 43 -8.86 -1.87 -12.80
CA LEU A 43 -8.72 -1.75 -11.36
C LEU A 43 -7.30 -1.28 -10.97
N LEU A 44 -6.28 -1.91 -11.52
CA LEU A 44 -4.87 -1.51 -11.29
C LEU A 44 -4.59 -0.13 -11.90
N GLY A 45 -5.17 0.18 -13.06
CA GLY A 45 -5.12 1.52 -13.66
C GLY A 45 -5.77 2.59 -12.78
N THR A 46 -6.94 2.29 -12.19
CA THR A 46 -7.60 3.19 -11.23
C THR A 46 -6.73 3.43 -10.01
N MET A 47 -6.13 2.39 -9.46
CA MET A 47 -5.20 2.49 -8.32
C MET A 47 -3.98 3.37 -8.66
N ALA A 48 -3.35 3.14 -9.81
CA ALA A 48 -2.20 3.94 -10.27
C ALA A 48 -2.58 5.40 -10.51
N PHE A 49 -3.71 5.65 -11.17
CA PHE A 49 -4.21 6.99 -11.45
C PHE A 49 -4.49 7.78 -10.15
N MET A 50 -5.13 7.16 -9.17
CA MET A 50 -5.40 7.78 -7.88
C MET A 50 -4.13 8.03 -7.05
N ALA A 51 -3.11 7.18 -7.18
CA ALA A 51 -1.80 7.45 -6.58
C ALA A 51 -1.16 8.71 -7.19
N ILE A 52 -1.23 8.88 -8.51
CA ILE A 52 -0.73 10.09 -9.19
C ILE A 52 -1.52 11.33 -8.74
N ILE A 53 -2.85 11.25 -8.70
CA ILE A 53 -3.68 12.38 -8.22
C ILE A 53 -3.26 12.78 -6.80
N SER A 54 -3.13 11.82 -5.89
CA SER A 54 -2.71 12.08 -4.50
C SER A 54 -1.36 12.79 -4.44
N GLN A 55 -0.39 12.38 -5.26
CA GLN A 55 0.93 13.01 -5.31
C GLN A 55 0.86 14.44 -5.84
N LEU A 56 0.15 14.67 -6.95
CA LEU A 56 0.07 15.98 -7.60
C LEU A 56 -0.75 17.00 -6.80
N THR A 57 -1.81 16.56 -6.13
CA THR A 57 -2.74 17.48 -5.46
C THR A 57 -2.38 17.73 -3.99
N PHE A 58 -1.94 16.72 -3.29
CA PHE A 58 -1.70 16.78 -1.85
C PHE A 58 -0.20 16.80 -1.52
N VAL A 59 0.58 15.82 -2.00
CA VAL A 59 1.99 15.66 -1.58
C VAL A 59 2.84 16.84 -2.00
N GLN A 60 2.70 17.33 -3.23
CA GLN A 60 3.49 18.46 -3.74
C GLN A 60 3.28 19.77 -2.94
N LYS A 61 2.09 19.92 -2.35
CA LYS A 61 1.74 21.11 -1.55
C LYS A 61 2.04 20.93 -0.06
N TYR A 62 2.32 19.70 0.36
CA TYR A 62 2.51 19.38 1.76
C TYR A 62 3.90 19.76 2.24
N LYS A 63 3.97 20.66 3.23
CA LYS A 63 5.22 21.18 3.82
C LYS A 63 5.45 20.67 5.24
N GLY A 64 4.62 19.74 5.73
CA GLY A 64 4.71 19.20 7.09
C GLY A 64 5.68 18.01 7.19
N ASN A 65 5.68 17.37 8.37
CA ASN A 65 6.49 16.18 8.62
C ASN A 65 6.07 15.03 7.69
N PRO A 66 7.01 14.42 6.92
CA PRO A 66 6.71 13.31 6.00
C PRO A 66 6.03 12.10 6.66
N LEU A 67 6.28 11.85 7.95
CA LEU A 67 5.61 10.78 8.69
C LEU A 67 4.09 10.97 8.76
N ASN A 68 3.61 12.21 8.72
CA ASN A 68 2.17 12.49 8.69
C ASN A 68 1.52 12.03 7.37
N LEU A 69 2.24 12.03 6.24
CA LEU A 69 1.73 11.48 4.99
C LEU A 69 1.44 9.98 5.14
N ILE A 70 2.33 9.25 5.83
CA ILE A 70 2.11 7.83 6.12
C ILE A 70 0.92 7.65 7.07
N LYS A 71 0.75 8.52 8.07
CA LYS A 71 -0.43 8.48 8.96
C LYS A 71 -1.74 8.72 8.20
N PHE A 72 -1.76 9.70 7.30
CA PHE A 72 -2.94 9.99 6.49
C PHE A 72 -3.31 8.85 5.54
N SER A 73 -2.33 8.02 5.14
CA SER A 73 -2.58 6.84 4.30
C SER A 73 -3.26 5.69 5.06
N LEU A 74 -3.10 5.59 6.39
CA LEU A 74 -3.63 4.48 7.18
C LEU A 74 -5.15 4.30 7.05
N PRO A 75 -5.98 5.34 7.29
CA PRO A 75 -7.43 5.20 7.14
C PRO A 75 -7.84 4.84 5.71
N LEU A 76 -7.10 5.34 4.70
CA LEU A 76 -7.36 5.02 3.30
C LEU A 76 -7.09 3.54 3.01
N PHE A 77 -6.00 2.98 3.52
CA PHE A 77 -5.67 1.57 3.41
C PHE A 77 -6.68 0.67 4.11
N ILE A 78 -7.08 1.02 5.33
CA ILE A 78 -8.09 0.25 6.08
C ILE A 78 -9.42 0.25 5.34
N LEU A 79 -9.90 1.42 4.92
CA LEU A 79 -11.14 1.55 4.15
C LEU A 79 -11.05 0.80 2.82
N SER A 80 -9.92 0.86 2.13
CA SER A 80 -9.67 0.08 0.91
C SER A 80 -9.91 -1.41 1.14
N CYS A 81 -9.28 -1.99 2.16
CA CYS A 81 -9.47 -3.41 2.49
C CYS A 81 -10.94 -3.75 2.80
N LEU A 82 -11.62 -2.88 3.55
CA LEU A 82 -13.05 -3.09 3.85
C LEU A 82 -13.91 -3.05 2.59
N PHE A 83 -13.69 -2.07 1.70
CA PHE A 83 -14.40 -1.98 0.42
C PHE A 83 -14.17 -3.20 -0.46
N ILE A 84 -12.94 -3.76 -0.47
CA ILE A 84 -12.62 -4.96 -1.24
C ILE A 84 -13.28 -6.19 -0.62
N ILE A 85 -13.12 -6.43 0.70
CA ILE A 85 -13.67 -7.60 1.40
C ILE A 85 -15.19 -7.67 1.27
N PHE A 86 -15.87 -6.54 1.46
CA PHE A 86 -17.33 -6.46 1.44
C PHE A 86 -17.90 -6.06 0.08
N SER A 87 -17.11 -6.17 -1.01
CA SER A 87 -17.55 -5.75 -2.35
C SER A 87 -18.75 -6.56 -2.85
N PRO A 88 -19.97 -5.96 -2.96
CA PRO A 88 -21.13 -6.62 -3.55
C PRO A 88 -21.12 -6.51 -5.08
N ASN A 89 -20.34 -5.61 -5.64
CA ASN A 89 -20.25 -5.31 -7.08
C ASN A 89 -18.92 -4.64 -7.43
N PHE A 90 -18.67 -4.46 -8.72
CA PHE A 90 -17.43 -3.85 -9.23
C PHE A 90 -17.21 -2.41 -8.74
N LEU A 91 -18.26 -1.63 -8.51
CA LEU A 91 -18.10 -0.26 -8.01
C LEU A 91 -17.35 -0.23 -6.67
N PHE A 92 -17.69 -1.13 -5.75
CA PHE A 92 -17.02 -1.22 -4.47
C PHE A 92 -15.54 -1.63 -4.63
N LEU A 93 -15.22 -2.52 -5.57
CA LEU A 93 -13.83 -2.84 -5.91
C LEU A 93 -13.08 -1.62 -6.45
N TYR A 94 -13.68 -0.86 -7.38
CA TYR A 94 -13.07 0.36 -7.90
C TYR A 94 -12.82 1.38 -6.81
N LEU A 95 -13.78 1.57 -5.88
CA LEU A 95 -13.60 2.45 -4.73
C LEU A 95 -12.48 1.96 -3.80
N GLY A 96 -12.43 0.66 -3.53
CA GLY A 96 -11.34 0.05 -2.76
C GLY A 96 -9.97 0.28 -3.39
N MET A 97 -9.84 0.03 -4.70
CA MET A 97 -8.59 0.25 -5.43
C MET A 97 -8.22 1.75 -5.53
N ALA A 98 -9.20 2.61 -5.69
CA ALA A 98 -8.99 4.07 -5.66
C ALA A 98 -8.42 4.52 -4.30
N LEU A 99 -9.00 4.04 -3.19
CA LEU A 99 -8.51 4.33 -1.84
C LEU A 99 -7.11 3.76 -1.60
N MET A 100 -6.82 2.55 -2.09
CA MET A 100 -5.47 1.96 -2.03
C MET A 100 -4.46 2.84 -2.77
N GLY A 101 -4.83 3.31 -3.97
CA GLY A 101 -4.00 4.21 -4.76
C GLY A 101 -3.73 5.54 -4.06
N LEU A 102 -4.78 6.20 -3.54
CA LEU A 102 -4.63 7.44 -2.76
C LEU A 102 -3.70 7.23 -1.56
N GLY A 103 -3.89 6.13 -0.81
CA GLY A 103 -3.05 5.78 0.33
C GLY A 103 -1.59 5.57 -0.07
N MET A 104 -1.33 4.83 -1.15
CA MET A 104 0.03 4.58 -1.62
C MET A 104 0.70 5.84 -2.17
N GLY A 105 -0.08 6.72 -2.82
CA GLY A 105 0.38 8.01 -3.30
C GLY A 105 0.81 8.97 -2.17
N LEU A 106 0.32 8.77 -0.94
CA LEU A 106 0.79 9.47 0.27
C LEU A 106 1.94 8.72 0.95
N ALA A 107 1.78 7.40 1.15
CA ALA A 107 2.70 6.59 1.95
C ALA A 107 4.09 6.48 1.33
N SER A 108 4.19 6.24 0.03
CA SER A 108 5.46 6.05 -0.66
C SER A 108 6.36 7.29 -0.61
N PRO A 109 5.92 8.50 -1.03
CA PRO A 109 6.74 9.69 -0.90
C PRO A 109 6.97 10.11 0.57
N GLY A 110 6.00 9.86 1.46
CA GLY A 110 6.18 10.07 2.90
C GLY A 110 7.32 9.22 3.47
N TYR A 111 7.39 7.96 3.07
CA TYR A 111 8.45 7.04 3.48
C TYR A 111 9.82 7.46 2.95
N THR A 112 9.93 7.74 1.65
CA THR A 112 11.22 8.13 1.03
C THR A 112 11.73 9.47 1.54
N SER A 113 10.84 10.45 1.73
CA SER A 113 11.19 11.75 2.32
C SER A 113 11.62 11.62 3.79
N ALA A 114 10.93 10.77 4.58
CA ALA A 114 11.34 10.51 5.96
C ALA A 114 12.72 9.84 6.02
N ALA A 115 13.06 8.98 5.08
CA ALA A 115 14.39 8.36 4.99
C ALA A 115 15.48 9.38 4.68
N SER A 116 15.23 10.29 3.76
CA SER A 116 16.19 11.34 3.37
C SER A 116 16.45 12.33 4.51
N LEU A 117 15.39 12.79 5.19
CA LEU A 117 15.51 13.79 6.26
C LEU A 117 16.16 13.26 7.54
N ASN A 118 16.19 11.94 7.75
CA ASN A 118 16.85 11.31 8.91
C ASN A 118 18.33 10.98 8.66
N ALA A 119 18.92 11.47 7.60
CA ALA A 119 20.35 11.30 7.27
C ALA A 119 21.05 12.65 7.26
N ASP A 120 22.33 12.65 7.64
CA ASP A 120 23.21 13.80 7.48
C ASP A 120 23.31 14.17 5.99
N GLU A 121 23.55 15.46 5.69
CA GLU A 121 23.57 15.98 4.32
C GLU A 121 24.49 15.18 3.39
N ASP A 122 25.66 14.76 3.88
CA ASP A 122 26.64 13.97 3.12
C ASP A 122 26.18 12.51 2.89
N ASN A 123 25.21 12.01 3.65
CA ASN A 123 24.77 10.62 3.64
C ASN A 123 23.33 10.42 3.11
N GLN A 124 22.66 11.48 2.64
CA GLN A 124 21.28 11.40 2.17
C GLN A 124 21.10 10.40 1.02
N GLY A 125 22.04 10.35 0.08
CA GLY A 125 22.00 9.38 -1.02
C GLY A 125 22.09 7.94 -0.54
N ALA A 126 22.97 7.66 0.43
CA ALA A 126 23.10 6.34 1.04
C ALA A 126 21.85 5.94 1.84
N ALA A 127 21.24 6.89 2.57
CA ALA A 127 20.02 6.66 3.33
C ALA A 127 18.82 6.33 2.43
N VAL A 128 18.66 7.05 1.31
CA VAL A 128 17.65 6.73 0.29
C VAL A 128 17.92 5.37 -0.34
N GLY A 129 19.19 5.05 -0.65
CA GLY A 129 19.57 3.73 -1.16
C GLY A 129 19.20 2.60 -0.19
N LEU A 130 19.46 2.78 1.11
CA LEU A 130 19.02 1.83 2.15
C LEU A 130 17.49 1.76 2.27
N ALA A 131 16.79 2.88 2.10
CA ALA A 131 15.33 2.89 2.11
C ALA A 131 14.74 2.09 0.95
N MET A 132 15.40 2.03 -0.20
CA MET A 132 14.96 1.22 -1.36
C MET A 132 15.00 -0.30 -1.12
N ILE A 133 15.63 -0.77 -0.05
CA ILE A 133 15.58 -2.18 0.37
C ILE A 133 14.14 -2.58 0.75
N ALA A 134 13.39 -1.68 1.39
CA ALA A 134 12.03 -1.98 1.85
C ALA A 134 11.04 -2.29 0.72
N PRO A 135 10.95 -1.53 -0.39
CA PRO A 135 10.19 -1.91 -1.57
C PRO A 135 10.60 -3.28 -2.12
N GLY A 136 11.92 -3.54 -2.24
CA GLY A 136 12.43 -4.82 -2.74
C GLY A 136 11.93 -6.01 -1.90
N ILE A 137 12.06 -5.92 -0.57
CA ILE A 137 11.55 -6.96 0.34
C ILE A 137 10.03 -7.06 0.24
N GLY A 138 9.31 -5.94 0.23
CA GLY A 138 7.85 -5.90 0.17
C GLY A 138 7.30 -6.55 -1.09
N PHE A 139 7.87 -6.22 -2.26
CA PHE A 139 7.47 -6.81 -3.54
C PHE A 139 7.86 -8.28 -3.68
N ALA A 140 8.86 -8.77 -2.95
CA ALA A 140 9.19 -10.19 -2.89
C ALA A 140 8.24 -10.95 -1.95
N LEU A 141 7.96 -10.42 -0.77
CA LEU A 141 7.13 -11.08 0.24
C LEU A 141 5.64 -11.02 -0.07
N GLY A 142 5.15 -9.91 -0.64
CA GLY A 142 3.73 -9.69 -0.91
C GLY A 142 3.08 -10.84 -1.70
N PRO A 143 3.57 -11.18 -2.91
CA PRO A 143 3.02 -12.27 -3.70
C PRO A 143 3.08 -13.63 -3.02
N LEU A 144 4.18 -13.93 -2.31
CA LEU A 144 4.34 -15.20 -1.58
C LEU A 144 3.30 -15.34 -0.47
N ILE A 145 3.16 -14.31 0.37
CA ILE A 145 2.20 -14.30 1.47
C ILE A 145 0.77 -14.32 0.92
N SER A 146 0.48 -13.52 -0.09
CA SER A 146 -0.87 -13.43 -0.66
C SER A 146 -1.30 -14.74 -1.31
N GLY A 147 -0.45 -15.39 -2.07
CA GLY A 147 -0.75 -16.68 -2.69
C GLY A 147 -1.06 -17.75 -1.65
N PHE A 148 -0.24 -17.84 -0.59
CA PHE A 148 -0.49 -18.76 0.51
C PHE A 148 -1.81 -18.48 1.23
N LEU A 149 -2.07 -17.23 1.61
CA LEU A 149 -3.30 -16.86 2.30
C LEU A 149 -4.54 -17.04 1.42
N TYR A 150 -4.42 -16.73 0.13
CA TYR A 150 -5.49 -16.88 -0.84
C TYR A 150 -5.91 -18.34 -1.03
N SER A 151 -4.96 -19.28 -0.99
CA SER A 151 -5.25 -20.72 -1.08
C SER A 151 -6.13 -21.24 0.09
N ILE A 152 -6.17 -20.52 1.21
CA ILE A 152 -7.03 -20.83 2.37
C ILE A 152 -8.39 -20.17 2.22
N SER A 153 -8.43 -18.87 1.87
CA SER A 153 -9.65 -18.10 1.63
C SER A 153 -9.35 -16.84 0.81
N MET A 154 -10.24 -16.52 -0.15
CA MET A 154 -10.11 -15.35 -1.02
C MET A 154 -10.02 -14.02 -0.24
N ASN A 155 -10.64 -13.92 0.94
CA ASN A 155 -10.64 -12.70 1.75
C ASN A 155 -9.45 -12.63 2.72
N LEU A 156 -8.80 -13.75 3.01
CA LEU A 156 -7.77 -13.83 4.04
C LEU A 156 -6.57 -12.89 3.80
N PRO A 157 -6.09 -12.70 2.57
CA PRO A 157 -5.03 -11.74 2.30
C PRO A 157 -5.38 -10.31 2.76
N PHE A 158 -6.58 -9.85 2.49
CA PHE A 158 -7.03 -8.50 2.87
C PHE A 158 -7.26 -8.38 4.38
N ILE A 159 -7.78 -9.43 5.03
CA ILE A 159 -7.93 -9.49 6.49
C ILE A 159 -6.56 -9.46 7.17
N PHE A 160 -5.57 -10.16 6.62
CA PHE A 160 -4.20 -10.21 7.16
C PHE A 160 -3.50 -8.84 7.13
N ILE A 161 -3.82 -7.99 6.16
CA ILE A 161 -3.25 -6.64 6.06
C ILE A 161 -3.73 -5.73 7.20
N LEU A 162 -4.94 -5.90 7.72
CA LEU A 162 -5.49 -5.02 8.75
C LEU A 162 -4.62 -4.95 10.03
N PRO A 163 -4.19 -6.08 10.65
CA PRO A 163 -3.26 -6.02 11.77
C PRO A 163 -1.89 -5.44 11.41
N LEU A 164 -1.43 -5.58 10.17
CA LEU A 164 -0.20 -4.93 9.73
C LEU A 164 -0.32 -3.40 9.75
N PHE A 165 -1.48 -2.84 9.43
CA PHE A 165 -1.70 -1.39 9.52
C PHE A 165 -1.79 -0.91 10.97
N ILE A 166 -2.28 -1.73 11.91
CA ILE A 166 -2.22 -1.44 13.34
C ILE A 166 -0.74 -1.40 13.80
N LEU A 167 0.04 -2.41 13.40
CA LEU A 167 1.48 -2.45 13.68
C LEU A 167 2.19 -1.24 13.07
N LEU A 168 1.84 -0.85 11.85
CA LEU A 168 2.38 0.33 11.17
C LEU A 168 2.11 1.61 11.98
N ALA A 169 0.89 1.79 12.48
CA ALA A 169 0.53 2.93 13.33
C ALA A 169 1.37 2.98 14.62
N ILE A 170 1.60 1.83 15.26
CA ILE A 170 2.44 1.71 16.46
C ILE A 170 3.90 2.07 16.13
N LEU A 171 4.44 1.57 15.02
CA LEU A 171 5.82 1.86 14.62
C LEU A 171 6.04 3.33 14.28
N ILE A 172 5.08 3.98 13.64
CA ILE A 172 5.14 5.41 13.34
C ILE A 172 5.16 6.21 14.64
N LYS A 173 4.25 5.91 15.59
CA LYS A 173 4.22 6.58 16.89
C LYS A 173 5.54 6.39 17.66
N ARG A 174 6.10 5.18 17.63
CA ARG A 174 7.39 4.89 18.26
C ARG A 174 8.55 5.65 17.60
N LEU A 175 8.53 5.78 16.28
CA LEU A 175 9.56 6.53 15.55
C LEU A 175 9.52 8.03 15.91
N GLU A 176 8.31 8.61 16.03
CA GLU A 176 8.15 10.01 16.44
C GLU A 176 8.65 10.31 17.85
N GLN A 177 8.62 9.33 18.74
CA GLN A 177 9.14 9.50 20.11
C GLN A 177 10.68 9.45 20.19
N LEU A 178 11.33 8.99 19.10
CA LEU A 178 12.78 8.83 19.01
C LEU A 178 13.48 9.96 18.24
N ILE A 179 12.71 10.79 17.54
CA ILE A 179 13.16 11.97 16.78
C ILE A 179 12.84 13.23 17.58
#